data_cfb4f6f09dd713f526f1efdd8599c71d
#
_entry.id   cfb4f6f09dd713f526f1efdd8599c71d
#
_cell.length_a   1.000
_cell.length_b   1.000
_cell.length_c   1.000
_cell.angle_alpha   90.00
_cell.angle_beta   90.00
_cell.angle_gamma   90.00
#
_symmetry.space_group_name_H-M   'P 1'
#
loop_
_entity.id
_entity.type
_entity.pdbx_description
1 polymer ?
#
loop_
_entity_poly.entity_id
_entity_poly.type
_entity_poly.pdbx_seq_one_letter_code
_entity_poly.pdbx_strand_id
1 'polypeptide(L)'
;MIEIIPFEEGNIIGFRINGRIEDEEFDEAVAKMEEMLKPYDKLRVYAEIEKIGGMSVNTFMKDMHFKLKHWRDFEKEAVVSDKGWLESWVGIADKLFPGIEIKHFSTDEKEKAKEWIRQ
;
A
#
# COMPACT_ATOMS: atom_id res chain seq x y z
N MET A 1 -1.21 -9.83 10.25
CA MET A 1 -1.69 -8.65 10.95
C MET A 1 -1.49 -7.40 10.10
N ILE A 2 -2.48 -6.55 10.06
CA ILE A 2 -2.40 -5.27 9.35
C ILE A 2 -2.62 -4.13 10.34
N GLU A 3 -1.73 -3.14 10.34
CA GLU A 3 -1.80 -1.99 11.23
C GLU A 3 -1.84 -0.71 10.40
N ILE A 4 -2.66 0.24 10.83
CA ILE A 4 -2.70 1.55 10.19
C ILE A 4 -1.58 2.41 10.74
N ILE A 5 -0.80 3.03 9.86
CA ILE A 5 0.25 3.97 10.22
C ILE A 5 -0.27 5.37 9.95
N PRO A 6 -0.43 6.20 10.99
CA PRO A 6 -1.02 7.52 10.79
C PRO A 6 -0.07 8.48 10.06
N PHE A 7 -0.65 9.29 9.19
CA PHE A 7 0.02 10.42 8.54
C PHE A 7 -0.78 11.68 8.81
N GLU A 8 -0.10 12.81 8.94
CA GLU A 8 -0.77 14.09 9.14
C GLU A 8 -1.52 14.52 7.88
N GLU A 9 -0.96 14.19 6.73
CA GLU A 9 -1.59 14.47 5.44
C GLU A 9 -2.75 13.51 5.22
N GLY A 10 -3.95 14.04 5.17
CA GLY A 10 -5.17 13.22 5.12
C GLY A 10 -5.34 12.39 3.86
N ASN A 11 -4.63 12.71 2.78
CA ASN A 11 -4.69 11.94 1.54
C ASN A 11 -3.64 10.82 1.46
N ILE A 12 -2.88 10.60 2.52
CA ILE A 12 -1.90 9.52 2.60
C ILE A 12 -2.41 8.44 3.54
N ILE A 13 -2.52 7.21 3.03
CA ILE A 13 -2.89 6.05 3.84
C ILE A 13 -1.64 5.23 4.08
N GLY A 14 -1.30 5.04 5.36
CA GLY A 14 -0.17 4.20 5.75
C GLY A 14 -0.63 2.92 6.42
N PHE A 15 0.01 1.81 6.10
CA PHE A 15 -0.24 0.56 6.80
C PHE A 15 0.99 -0.33 6.83
N ARG A 16 1.00 -1.24 7.80
CA ARG A 16 2.05 -2.25 7.95
C ARG A 16 1.42 -3.63 7.94
N ILE A 17 2.01 -4.53 7.18
CA ILE A 17 1.57 -5.92 7.10
C ILE A 17 2.66 -6.80 7.70
N ASN A 18 2.27 -7.66 8.63
CA ASN A 18 3.16 -8.62 9.24
C ASN A 18 2.43 -9.93 9.48
N GLY A 19 2.85 -10.97 8.76
CA GLY A 19 2.29 -12.30 8.90
C GLY A 19 1.00 -12.51 8.14
N ARG A 20 0.19 -13.45 8.61
CA ARG A 20 -1.06 -13.81 7.96
C ARG A 20 -2.14 -12.77 8.25
N ILE A 21 -2.91 -12.44 7.22
CA ILE A 21 -4.03 -11.50 7.32
C ILE A 21 -5.32 -12.30 7.15
N GLU A 22 -6.19 -12.25 8.17
CA GLU A 22 -7.51 -12.87 8.09
C GLU A 22 -8.45 -12.00 7.26
N ASP A 23 -9.44 -12.61 6.63
CA ASP A 23 -10.39 -11.91 5.76
C ASP A 23 -11.10 -10.78 6.48
N GLU A 24 -11.54 -11.01 7.72
CA GLU A 24 -12.19 -9.97 8.51
C GLU A 24 -11.29 -8.78 8.79
N GLU A 25 -10.05 -9.06 9.12
CA GLU A 25 -9.04 -8.03 9.38
C GLU A 25 -8.78 -7.20 8.12
N PHE A 26 -8.67 -7.87 6.99
CA PHE A 26 -8.49 -7.21 5.70
C PHE A 26 -9.68 -6.31 5.37
N ASP A 27 -10.89 -6.85 5.51
CA ASP A 27 -12.11 -6.10 5.20
C ASP A 27 -12.29 -4.87 6.10
N GLU A 28 -11.95 -5.00 7.38
CA GLU A 28 -11.99 -3.86 8.30
C GLU A 28 -11.00 -2.77 7.91
N ALA A 29 -9.79 -3.17 7.52
CA ALA A 29 -8.78 -2.22 7.08
C ALA A 29 -9.21 -1.49 5.81
N VAL A 30 -9.76 -2.23 4.85
CA VAL A 30 -10.28 -1.64 3.60
C VAL A 30 -11.41 -0.66 3.89
N ALA A 31 -12.32 -1.01 4.81
CA ALA A 31 -13.43 -0.14 5.16
C ALA A 31 -12.93 1.17 5.79
N LYS A 32 -11.91 1.11 6.64
CA LYS A 32 -11.29 2.31 7.21
C LYS A 32 -10.64 3.17 6.14
N MET A 33 -9.94 2.53 5.20
CA MET A 33 -9.33 3.23 4.09
C MET A 33 -10.37 3.95 3.23
N GLU A 34 -11.46 3.27 2.89
CA GLU A 34 -12.54 3.88 2.12
C GLU A 34 -13.12 5.10 2.83
N GLU A 35 -13.29 5.02 4.15
CA GLU A 35 -13.78 6.14 4.94
C GLU A 35 -12.84 7.34 4.88
N MET A 36 -11.53 7.07 4.97
CA MET A 36 -10.50 8.12 4.90
C MET A 36 -10.41 8.74 3.52
N LEU A 37 -10.79 7.99 2.48
CA LEU A 37 -10.68 8.42 1.08
C LEU A 37 -11.77 9.37 0.64
N LYS A 38 -12.91 9.33 1.28
CA LYS A 38 -14.11 10.08 0.85
C LYS A 38 -13.88 11.55 0.52
N PRO A 39 -13.10 12.31 1.32
CA PRO A 39 -12.93 13.73 1.04
C PRO A 39 -11.83 14.07 0.03
N TYR A 40 -11.13 13.08 -0.51
CA TYR A 40 -9.96 13.33 -1.37
C TYR A 40 -10.13 12.71 -2.75
N ASP A 41 -9.73 13.46 -3.77
CA ASP A 41 -9.77 12.97 -5.16
C ASP A 41 -8.56 12.12 -5.51
N LYS A 42 -7.41 12.43 -4.94
CA LYS A 42 -6.16 11.72 -5.22
C LYS A 42 -5.51 11.27 -3.95
N LEU A 43 -5.13 9.99 -3.94
CA LEU A 43 -4.67 9.31 -2.76
C LEU A 43 -3.26 8.79 -2.93
N ARG A 44 -2.58 8.65 -1.82
CA ARG A 44 -1.25 8.07 -1.78
C ARG A 44 -1.21 6.96 -0.75
N VAL A 45 -0.45 5.92 -1.04
CA VAL A 45 -0.34 4.75 -0.15
C VAL A 45 1.11 4.57 0.28
N TYR A 46 1.29 4.36 1.57
CA TYR A 46 2.57 3.98 2.16
C TYR A 46 2.39 2.61 2.80
N ALA A 47 3.09 1.61 2.30
CA ALA A 47 2.94 0.24 2.79
C ALA A 47 4.27 -0.32 3.26
N GLU A 48 4.32 -0.76 4.52
CA GLU A 48 5.45 -1.52 5.06
C GLU A 48 5.06 -2.98 5.07
N ILE A 49 5.76 -3.79 4.29
CA ILE A 49 5.47 -5.22 4.19
C ILE A 49 6.64 -5.99 4.78
N GLU A 50 6.46 -6.48 6.01
CA GLU A 50 7.50 -7.27 6.68
C GLU A 50 7.42 -8.73 6.29
N LYS A 51 6.21 -9.26 6.26
CA LYS A 51 5.97 -10.67 5.97
C LYS A 51 4.53 -10.87 5.57
N ILE A 52 4.29 -11.66 4.54
CA ILE A 52 2.93 -12.07 4.17
C ILE A 52 2.88 -13.59 4.21
N GLY A 53 2.04 -14.13 5.09
CA GLY A 53 1.82 -15.56 5.18
C GLY A 53 0.65 -15.99 4.31
N GLY A 54 0.87 -17.01 3.49
CA GLY A 54 -0.22 -17.67 2.78
C GLY A 54 -0.70 -17.02 1.49
N MET A 55 -0.17 -15.83 1.11
CA MET A 55 -0.49 -15.24 -0.20
C MET A 55 0.68 -14.44 -0.73
N SER A 56 0.71 -14.21 -2.04
CA SER A 56 1.74 -13.39 -2.66
C SER A 56 1.41 -11.90 -2.48
N VAL A 57 2.44 -11.06 -2.52
CA VAL A 57 2.23 -9.61 -2.49
C VAL A 57 1.39 -9.16 -3.67
N ASN A 58 1.62 -9.77 -4.84
CA ASN A 58 0.84 -9.47 -6.05
C ASN A 58 -0.65 -9.69 -5.80
N THR A 59 -1.02 -10.85 -5.25
CA THR A 59 -2.42 -11.17 -4.94
C THR A 59 -2.98 -10.19 -3.93
N PHE A 60 -2.23 -9.90 -2.86
CA PHE A 60 -2.66 -8.96 -1.84
C PHE A 60 -2.95 -7.58 -2.42
N MET A 61 -2.03 -7.05 -3.21
CA MET A 61 -2.19 -5.71 -3.78
C MET A 61 -3.36 -5.65 -4.77
N LYS A 62 -3.53 -6.68 -5.58
CA LYS A 62 -4.68 -6.75 -6.50
C LYS A 62 -5.99 -6.75 -5.75
N ASP A 63 -6.09 -7.57 -4.68
CA ASP A 63 -7.31 -7.65 -3.89
C ASP A 63 -7.60 -6.32 -3.19
N MET A 64 -6.57 -5.66 -2.66
CA MET A 64 -6.72 -4.37 -2.01
C MET A 64 -7.27 -3.33 -2.99
N HIS A 65 -6.66 -3.23 -4.16
CA HIS A 65 -7.10 -2.29 -5.18
C HIS A 65 -8.52 -2.57 -5.64
N PHE A 66 -8.85 -3.85 -5.84
CA PHE A 66 -10.20 -4.25 -6.25
C PHE A 66 -11.23 -3.87 -5.19
N LYS A 67 -10.94 -4.15 -3.92
CA LYS A 67 -11.89 -3.88 -2.83
C LYS A 67 -12.08 -2.39 -2.58
N LEU A 68 -11.04 -1.59 -2.73
CA LEU A 68 -11.13 -0.15 -2.58
C LEU A 68 -11.96 0.51 -3.67
N LYS A 69 -12.01 -0.10 -4.86
CA LYS A 69 -12.80 0.40 -6.00
C LYS A 69 -12.40 1.81 -6.47
N HIS A 70 -11.37 2.39 -5.87
CA HIS A 70 -10.91 3.74 -6.18
C HIS A 70 -9.46 3.74 -6.64
N TRP A 71 -8.96 2.59 -7.14
CA TRP A 71 -7.57 2.47 -7.52
C TRP A 71 -7.14 3.50 -8.57
N ARG A 72 -8.09 3.99 -9.34
CA ARG A 72 -7.82 5.01 -10.35
C ARG A 72 -7.52 6.37 -9.74
N ASP A 73 -7.90 6.57 -8.49
CA ASP A 73 -7.68 7.81 -7.77
C ASP A 73 -6.35 7.83 -7.03
N PHE A 74 -5.62 6.72 -7.01
CA PHE A 74 -4.30 6.65 -6.41
C PHE A 74 -3.28 7.28 -7.37
N GLU A 75 -2.41 8.12 -6.83
CA GLU A 75 -1.35 8.73 -7.63
C GLU A 75 0.03 8.20 -7.30
N LYS A 76 0.27 7.77 -6.06
CA LYS A 76 1.57 7.27 -5.62
C LYS A 76 1.42 6.12 -4.63
N GLU A 77 2.35 5.17 -4.70
CA GLU A 77 2.47 4.10 -3.71
C GLU A 77 3.93 3.88 -3.38
N ALA A 78 4.27 3.98 -2.09
CA ALA A 78 5.58 3.62 -1.58
C ALA A 78 5.48 2.26 -0.92
N VAL A 79 6.30 1.31 -1.37
CA VAL A 79 6.31 -0.05 -0.82
C VAL A 79 7.66 -0.27 -0.14
N VAL A 80 7.64 -0.53 1.16
CA VAL A 80 8.84 -0.74 1.97
C VAL A 80 8.95 -2.20 2.33
N SER A 81 10.02 -2.86 1.90
CA SER A 81 10.28 -4.26 2.21
C SER A 81 11.73 -4.63 1.92
N ASP A 82 12.23 -5.64 2.63
CA ASP A 82 13.56 -6.19 2.38
C ASP A 82 13.56 -7.30 1.32
N LYS A 83 12.40 -7.70 0.84
CA LYS A 83 12.31 -8.80 -0.10
C LYS A 83 12.64 -8.35 -1.52
N GLY A 84 13.73 -8.89 -2.09
CA GLY A 84 14.15 -8.56 -3.44
C GLY A 84 13.08 -8.82 -4.51
N TRP A 85 12.26 -9.86 -4.29
CA TRP A 85 11.18 -10.17 -5.22
C TRP A 85 10.10 -9.08 -5.27
N LEU A 86 9.98 -8.27 -4.23
CA LEU A 86 9.05 -7.14 -4.21
C LEU A 86 9.48 -6.05 -5.19
N GLU A 87 10.78 -5.82 -5.32
CA GLU A 87 11.30 -4.88 -6.31
C GLU A 87 10.87 -5.27 -7.71
N SER A 88 11.02 -6.56 -8.03
CA SER A 88 10.60 -7.09 -9.33
C SER A 88 9.11 -6.91 -9.55
N TRP A 89 8.32 -7.14 -8.50
CA TRP A 89 6.87 -6.98 -8.58
C TRP A 89 6.47 -5.52 -8.81
N VAL A 90 7.11 -4.59 -8.13
CA VAL A 90 6.82 -3.16 -8.30
C VAL A 90 7.04 -2.73 -9.74
N GLY A 91 8.11 -3.21 -10.38
CA GLY A 91 8.36 -2.93 -11.79
C GLY A 91 7.26 -3.45 -12.71
N ILE A 92 6.65 -4.58 -12.36
CA ILE A 92 5.54 -5.16 -13.11
C ILE A 92 4.24 -4.41 -12.81
N ALA A 93 4.08 -3.94 -11.57
CA ALA A 93 2.86 -3.27 -11.12
C ALA A 93 2.58 -1.99 -11.91
N ASP A 94 3.61 -1.29 -12.38
CA ASP A 94 3.46 -0.11 -13.24
C ASP A 94 2.64 -0.43 -14.48
N LYS A 95 2.75 -1.65 -14.98
CA LYS A 95 2.01 -2.09 -16.17
C LYS A 95 0.59 -2.52 -15.83
N LEU A 96 0.39 -3.04 -14.60
CA LEU A 96 -0.93 -3.49 -14.14
C LEU A 96 -1.81 -2.32 -13.68
N PHE A 97 -1.19 -1.27 -13.15
CA PHE A 97 -1.90 -0.12 -12.59
C PHE A 97 -1.37 1.16 -13.23
N PRO A 98 -1.68 1.40 -14.52
CA PRO A 98 -1.19 2.59 -15.21
C PRO A 98 -1.74 3.86 -14.55
N GLY A 99 -0.89 4.87 -14.45
CA GLY A 99 -1.25 6.13 -13.81
C GLY A 99 -0.89 6.19 -12.33
N ILE A 100 -0.42 5.10 -11.74
CA ILE A 100 0.04 5.08 -10.35
C ILE A 100 1.56 4.98 -10.35
N GLU A 101 2.21 5.93 -9.71
CA GLU A 101 3.67 5.89 -9.55
C GLU A 101 4.02 5.04 -8.33
N ILE A 102 4.62 3.88 -8.55
CA ILE A 102 4.95 2.92 -7.51
C ILE A 102 6.46 2.84 -7.35
N LYS A 103 6.94 2.97 -6.11
CA LYS A 103 8.38 2.91 -5.83
C LYS A 103 8.65 2.00 -4.64
N HIS A 104 9.68 1.18 -4.77
CA HIS A 104 10.14 0.29 -3.71
C HIS A 104 11.27 0.93 -2.90
N PHE A 105 11.22 0.71 -1.58
CA PHE A 105 12.28 1.13 -0.65
C PHE A 105 12.63 -0.04 0.25
N SER A 106 13.88 -0.10 0.70
CA SER A 106 14.29 -1.11 1.68
C SER A 106 13.85 -0.69 3.09
N THR A 107 13.88 -1.62 4.04
CA THR A 107 13.40 -1.33 5.40
C THR A 107 14.27 -0.31 6.15
N ASP A 108 15.51 -0.11 5.74
CA ASP A 108 16.36 0.93 6.31
C ASP A 108 16.12 2.30 5.64
N GLU A 109 15.21 2.37 4.67
CA GLU A 109 14.87 3.59 3.96
C GLU A 109 13.46 4.09 4.27
N LYS A 110 12.90 3.70 5.40
CA LYS A 110 11.53 4.09 5.78
C LYS A 110 11.31 5.60 5.75
N GLU A 111 12.25 6.36 6.27
CA GLU A 111 12.10 7.82 6.30
C GLU A 111 12.14 8.41 4.89
N LYS A 112 12.98 7.88 4.01
CA LYS A 112 13.00 8.29 2.61
C LYS A 112 11.68 7.99 1.92
N ALA A 113 11.10 6.82 2.19
CA ALA A 113 9.82 6.44 1.63
C ALA A 113 8.71 7.37 2.09
N LYS A 114 8.70 7.73 3.36
CA LYS A 114 7.72 8.66 3.92
C LYS A 114 7.86 10.06 3.32
N GLU A 115 9.08 10.53 3.12
CA GLU A 115 9.32 11.80 2.46
C GLU A 115 8.84 11.77 1.01
N TRP A 116 9.17 10.69 0.31
CA TRP A 116 8.79 10.55 -1.09
C TRP A 116 7.28 10.54 -1.27
N ILE A 117 6.55 9.84 -0.39
CA ILE A 117 5.10 9.76 -0.52
C ILE A 117 4.43 11.12 -0.22
N ARG A 118 5.09 11.98 0.53
CA ARG A 118 4.58 13.32 0.83
C ARG A 118 4.83 14.32 -0.28
N GLN A 119 5.79 14.06 -1.14
CA GLN A 119 6.08 14.91 -2.29
C GLN A 119 4.94 14.86 -3.30
#